data_724fbb86365b28b5754912d7392b31a8
#
_entry.id   724fbb86365b28b5754912d7392b31a8
#
_cell.length_a   1.000
_cell.length_b   1.000
_cell.length_c   1.000
_cell.angle_alpha   90.00
_cell.angle_beta   90.00
_cell.angle_gamma   90.00
#
_symmetry.space_group_name_H-M   'P 1'
#
loop_
_entity.id
_entity.type
_entity.pdbx_description
1 polymer ?
#
loop_
_entity_poly.entity_id
_entity_poly.type
_entity_poly.pdbx_seq_one_letter_code
_entity_poly.pdbx_strand_id
1 'polypeptide(L)'
;MIIVYGIKNCDTVKKALKWLTEHNIEHKLHDYRVDGLDTQFLQQAEAQFGWDNLVNKRSTTWRNLDENVKNTLSKSTALSVLAENPTLIKRPIILQDGKALIGFNEKEYIAAFK
;
A
#
# COMPACT_ATOMS: atom_id res chain seq x y z
N MET A 1 -18.27 1.57 -1.59
CA MET A 1 -17.20 2.57 -1.78
C MET A 1 -15.83 1.92 -1.64
N ILE A 2 -14.93 2.20 -2.57
CA ILE A 2 -13.58 1.65 -2.55
C ILE A 2 -12.69 2.48 -1.62
N ILE A 3 -11.94 1.83 -0.74
CA ILE A 3 -10.97 2.48 0.12
C ILE A 3 -9.58 2.29 -0.47
N VAL A 4 -8.91 3.38 -0.78
CA VAL A 4 -7.56 3.39 -1.32
C VAL A 4 -6.60 3.72 -0.18
N TYR A 5 -5.73 2.78 0.18
CA TYR A 5 -4.76 2.98 1.26
C TYR A 5 -3.46 3.53 0.69
N GLY A 6 -3.03 4.66 1.19
CA GLY A 6 -1.82 5.28 0.68
C GLY A 6 -1.43 6.54 1.43
N ILE A 7 -0.77 7.45 0.71
CA ILE A 7 -0.33 8.74 1.24
C ILE A 7 -0.72 9.80 0.21
N LYS A 8 -1.24 10.92 0.70
CA LYS A 8 -1.76 12.01 -0.15
C LYS A 8 -0.73 12.53 -1.16
N ASN A 9 0.52 12.67 -0.76
CA ASN A 9 1.58 13.27 -1.59
C ASN A 9 2.41 12.21 -2.33
N CYS A 10 1.75 11.25 -2.96
CA CYS A 10 2.40 10.20 -3.73
C CYS A 10 1.87 10.21 -5.16
N ASP A 11 2.75 10.33 -6.15
CA ASP A 11 2.35 10.39 -7.56
C ASP A 11 1.56 9.16 -8.00
N THR A 12 1.97 7.97 -7.56
CA THR A 12 1.28 6.73 -7.90
C THR A 12 -0.13 6.70 -7.31
N VAL A 13 -0.28 7.18 -6.08
CA VAL A 13 -1.59 7.30 -5.43
C VAL A 13 -2.48 8.28 -6.20
N LYS A 14 -1.92 9.42 -6.60
CA LYS A 14 -2.65 10.42 -7.38
C LYS A 14 -3.14 9.84 -8.70
N LYS A 15 -2.32 9.04 -9.38
CA LYS A 15 -2.70 8.38 -10.63
C LYS A 15 -3.86 7.41 -10.42
N ALA A 16 -3.80 6.64 -9.34
CA ALA A 16 -4.87 5.69 -9.02
C ALA A 16 -6.19 6.40 -8.73
N LEU A 17 -6.14 7.46 -7.91
CA LEU A 17 -7.33 8.25 -7.59
C LEU A 17 -7.94 8.89 -8.83
N LYS A 18 -7.10 9.42 -9.72
CA LYS A 18 -7.55 10.02 -10.97
C LYS A 18 -8.25 8.99 -11.86
N TRP A 19 -7.64 7.80 -11.98
CA TRP A 19 -8.22 6.72 -12.78
C TRP A 19 -9.61 6.33 -12.25
N LEU A 20 -9.75 6.17 -10.94
CA LEU A 20 -11.03 5.83 -10.32
C LEU A 20 -12.09 6.90 -10.56
N THR A 21 -11.69 8.17 -10.45
CA THR A 21 -12.58 9.28 -10.73
C THR A 21 -13.04 9.30 -12.18
N GLU A 22 -12.11 9.11 -13.12
CA GLU A 22 -12.41 9.11 -14.55
C GLU A 22 -13.33 7.97 -14.96
N HIS A 23 -13.31 6.86 -14.21
CA HIS A 23 -14.16 5.70 -14.49
C HIS A 23 -15.41 5.67 -13.62
N ASN A 24 -15.71 6.77 -12.92
CA ASN A 24 -16.92 6.93 -12.11
C ASN A 24 -17.03 5.87 -11.00
N ILE A 25 -15.91 5.46 -10.43
CA ILE A 25 -15.85 4.51 -9.33
C ILE A 25 -15.74 5.30 -8.03
N GLU A 26 -16.75 5.15 -7.18
CA GLU A 26 -16.77 5.84 -5.89
C GLU A 26 -15.66 5.31 -4.99
N HIS A 27 -14.87 6.22 -4.43
CA HIS A 27 -13.69 5.86 -3.64
C HIS A 27 -13.36 6.90 -2.60
N LYS A 28 -12.52 6.51 -1.64
CA LYS A 28 -12.02 7.37 -0.59
C LYS A 28 -10.56 7.03 -0.31
N LEU A 29 -9.73 8.02 -0.09
CA LEU A 29 -8.35 7.82 0.31
C LEU A 29 -8.26 7.63 1.83
N HIS A 30 -7.62 6.55 2.25
CA HIS A 30 -7.21 6.35 3.64
C HIS A 30 -5.71 6.66 3.71
N ASP A 31 -5.36 7.81 4.24
CA ASP A 31 -3.97 8.27 4.32
C ASP A 31 -3.32 7.71 5.59
N TYR A 32 -2.28 6.90 5.44
CA TYR A 32 -1.56 6.29 6.56
C TYR A 32 -1.09 7.31 7.59
N ARG A 33 -0.76 8.51 7.14
CA ARG A 33 -0.16 9.55 7.99
C ARG A 33 -1.19 10.41 8.70
N VAL A 34 -2.43 10.42 8.22
CA VAL A 34 -3.53 11.21 8.77
C VAL A 34 -4.52 10.33 9.51
N ASP A 35 -4.93 9.24 8.86
CA ASP A 35 -5.97 8.34 9.35
C ASP A 35 -5.43 7.16 10.16
N GLY A 36 -4.09 7.03 10.20
CA GLY A 36 -3.43 5.97 10.93
C GLY A 36 -3.23 4.70 10.13
N LEU A 37 -2.57 3.74 10.72
CA LEU A 37 -2.22 2.48 10.08
C LEU A 37 -2.60 1.33 11.01
N ASP A 38 -3.68 0.64 10.66
CA ASP A 38 -4.22 -0.45 11.45
C ASP A 38 -3.39 -1.72 11.28
N THR A 39 -3.06 -2.37 12.40
CA THR A 39 -2.33 -3.64 12.40
C THR A 39 -3.10 -4.72 11.63
N GLN A 40 -4.42 -4.75 11.74
CA GLN A 40 -5.24 -5.73 11.01
C GLN A 40 -5.11 -5.54 9.51
N PHE A 41 -5.07 -4.29 9.05
CA PHE A 41 -4.86 -4.00 7.63
C PHE A 41 -3.51 -4.56 7.16
N LEU A 42 -2.45 -4.34 7.94
CA LEU A 42 -1.13 -4.87 7.59
C LEU A 42 -1.12 -6.39 7.54
N GLN A 43 -1.79 -7.05 8.46
CA GLN A 43 -1.90 -8.50 8.47
C GLN A 43 -2.64 -9.01 7.23
N GLN A 44 -3.73 -8.35 6.86
CA GLN A 44 -4.50 -8.69 5.66
C GLN A 44 -3.68 -8.49 4.39
N ALA A 45 -2.95 -7.38 4.32
CA ALA A 45 -2.09 -7.07 3.18
C ALA A 45 -0.98 -8.10 3.05
N GLU A 46 -0.36 -8.50 4.17
CA GLU A 46 0.67 -9.52 4.17
C GLU A 46 0.12 -10.87 3.70
N ALA A 47 -1.09 -11.23 4.13
CA ALA A 47 -1.72 -12.47 3.71
C ALA A 47 -2.00 -12.51 2.21
N GLN A 48 -2.30 -11.34 1.60
CA GLN A 48 -2.62 -11.26 0.18
C GLN A 48 -1.38 -11.14 -0.70
N PHE A 49 -0.40 -10.33 -0.29
CA PHE A 49 0.72 -9.97 -1.15
C PHE A 49 2.07 -10.52 -0.69
N GLY A 50 2.19 -10.89 0.58
CA GLY A 50 3.47 -11.23 1.19
C GLY A 50 4.21 -9.97 1.64
N TRP A 51 4.89 -10.06 2.79
CA TRP A 51 5.60 -8.91 3.36
C TRP A 51 6.67 -8.33 2.42
N ASP A 52 7.32 -9.21 1.65
CA ASP A 52 8.37 -8.80 0.72
C ASP A 52 7.82 -7.88 -0.37
N ASN A 53 6.61 -8.14 -0.81
CA ASN A 53 5.95 -7.32 -1.82
C ASN A 53 5.38 -6.01 -1.25
N LEU A 54 5.21 -5.92 0.05
CA LEU A 54 4.74 -4.70 0.70
C LEU A 54 5.84 -3.67 0.89
N VAL A 55 7.08 -4.12 0.96
CA VAL A 55 8.23 -3.22 1.19
C VAL A 55 8.65 -2.56 -0.10
N ASN A 56 8.66 -1.22 -0.12
CA ASN A 56 9.12 -0.45 -1.25
C ASN A 56 10.63 -0.20 -1.15
N LYS A 57 11.40 -1.08 -1.75
CA LYS A 57 12.88 -1.01 -1.72
C LYS A 57 13.45 0.14 -2.54
N ARG A 58 12.61 0.85 -3.29
CA ARG A 58 13.04 2.04 -4.05
C ARG A 58 12.83 3.33 -3.27
N SER A 59 12.21 3.24 -2.10
CA SER A 59 11.92 4.43 -1.29
C SER A 59 13.15 4.98 -0.60
N THR A 60 13.13 6.28 -0.31
CA THR A 60 14.15 6.92 0.52
C THR A 60 14.17 6.32 1.92
N THR A 61 13.00 5.98 2.44
CA THR A 61 12.87 5.33 3.75
C THR A 61 13.68 4.03 3.78
N TRP A 62 13.58 3.21 2.73
CA TRP A 62 14.35 1.97 2.65
C TRP A 62 15.85 2.23 2.67
N ARG A 63 16.30 3.22 1.88
CA ARG A 63 17.73 3.57 1.81
C ARG A 63 18.29 3.99 3.17
N ASN A 64 17.47 4.64 3.97
CA ASN A 64 17.87 5.17 5.27
C ASN A 64 17.66 4.19 6.43
N LEU A 65 17.12 3.00 6.17
CA LEU A 65 16.99 1.98 7.20
C LEU A 65 18.35 1.42 7.58
N ASP A 66 18.49 1.08 8.86
CA ASP A 66 19.67 0.39 9.37
C ASP A 66 19.85 -0.95 8.65
N GLU A 67 21.10 -1.26 8.27
CA GLU A 67 21.41 -2.51 7.58
C GLU A 67 20.98 -3.73 8.39
N ASN A 68 21.11 -3.69 9.71
CA ASN A 68 20.67 -4.79 10.56
C ASN A 68 19.16 -5.02 10.44
N VAL A 69 18.38 -3.95 10.33
CA VAL A 69 16.94 -4.05 10.14
C VAL A 69 16.63 -4.69 8.80
N LYS A 70 17.29 -4.24 7.72
CA LYS A 70 17.11 -4.81 6.38
C LYS A 70 17.43 -6.30 6.35
N ASN A 71 18.53 -6.69 6.99
CA ASN A 71 19.03 -8.06 6.94
C ASN A 71 18.25 -9.03 7.83
N THR A 72 17.45 -8.52 8.77
CA THR A 72 16.67 -9.35 9.68
C THR A 72 15.18 -9.33 9.40
N LEU A 73 14.75 -8.73 8.29
CA LEU A 73 13.35 -8.70 7.92
C LEU A 73 12.81 -10.11 7.68
N SER A 74 11.64 -10.36 8.25
CA SER A 74 10.92 -11.61 8.08
C SER A 74 9.44 -11.32 8.24
N LYS A 75 8.59 -12.32 8.08
CA LYS A 75 7.16 -12.15 8.27
C LYS A 75 6.82 -11.54 9.63
N SER A 76 7.53 -11.97 10.68
CA SER A 76 7.24 -11.51 12.04
C SER A 76 7.75 -10.10 12.34
N THR A 77 8.84 -9.67 11.71
CA THR A 77 9.44 -8.36 11.96
C THR A 77 9.01 -7.30 10.96
N ALA A 78 8.70 -7.69 9.72
CA ALA A 78 8.38 -6.74 8.66
C ALA A 78 7.16 -5.88 8.99
N LEU A 79 6.11 -6.46 9.54
CA LEU A 79 4.89 -5.72 9.86
C LEU A 79 5.14 -4.63 10.89
N SER A 80 5.99 -4.89 11.89
CA SER A 80 6.38 -3.87 12.88
C SER A 80 7.16 -2.73 12.22
N VAL A 81 8.10 -3.07 11.35
CA VAL A 81 8.90 -2.08 10.62
C VAL A 81 8.00 -1.22 9.73
N LEU A 82 7.05 -1.82 9.03
CA LEU A 82 6.11 -1.10 8.17
C LEU A 82 5.19 -0.20 8.99
N ALA A 83 4.74 -0.65 10.15
CA ALA A 83 3.89 0.15 11.03
C ALA A 83 4.62 1.40 11.53
N GLU A 84 5.92 1.27 11.83
CA GLU A 84 6.75 2.40 12.28
C GLU A 84 7.16 3.31 11.13
N ASN A 85 7.16 2.80 9.90
CA ASN A 85 7.63 3.53 8.72
C ASN A 85 6.59 3.43 7.59
N PRO A 86 5.45 4.13 7.71
CA PRO A 86 4.39 4.02 6.68
C PRO A 86 4.85 4.36 5.26
N THR A 87 5.85 5.23 5.10
CA THR A 87 6.38 5.57 3.79
C THR A 87 7.16 4.43 3.13
N LEU A 88 7.45 3.38 3.90
CA LEU A 88 8.11 2.18 3.39
C LEU A 88 7.13 1.24 2.67
N ILE A 89 5.85 1.38 2.94
CA ILE A 89 4.82 0.51 2.36
C ILE A 89 4.55 0.92 0.92
N LYS A 90 4.54 -0.06 0.01
CA LYS A 90 4.11 0.18 -1.37
C LYS A 90 2.67 0.69 -1.37
N ARG A 91 2.37 1.60 -2.27
CA ARG A 91 1.05 2.25 -2.34
C ARG A 91 0.69 2.61 -3.77
N PRO A 92 -0.60 2.75 -4.08
CA PRO A 92 -1.72 2.48 -3.19
C PRO A 92 -2.02 1.00 -3.01
N ILE A 93 -2.78 0.65 -1.98
CA ILE A 93 -3.28 -0.70 -1.76
C ILE A 93 -4.80 -0.66 -1.69
N ILE A 94 -5.45 -1.56 -2.42
CA ILE A 94 -6.90 -1.74 -2.37
C ILE A 94 -7.17 -3.19 -1.97
N LEU A 95 -7.85 -3.37 -0.85
CA LEU A 95 -8.20 -4.68 -0.32
C LEU A 95 -9.66 -4.66 0.10
N GLN A 96 -10.59 -4.95 -0.83
CA GLN A 96 -12.00 -5.09 -0.47
C GLN A 96 -12.79 -5.73 -1.61
N ASP A 97 -13.91 -6.34 -1.25
CA ASP A 97 -14.84 -6.97 -2.21
C ASP A 97 -14.16 -7.99 -3.13
N GLY A 98 -13.22 -8.74 -2.57
CA GLY A 98 -12.47 -9.73 -3.33
C GLY A 98 -11.36 -9.15 -4.20
N LYS A 99 -11.13 -7.85 -4.15
CA LYS A 99 -10.08 -7.18 -4.92
C LYS A 99 -8.83 -7.02 -4.06
N ALA A 100 -7.68 -7.32 -4.64
CA ALA A 100 -6.38 -7.17 -3.98
C ALA A 100 -5.41 -6.54 -4.99
N LEU A 101 -5.20 -5.23 -4.86
CA LEU A 101 -4.37 -4.44 -5.78
C LEU A 101 -3.29 -3.72 -5.00
N ILE A 102 -2.07 -3.75 -5.52
CA ILE A 102 -0.93 -3.04 -4.93
C ILE A 102 -0.20 -2.27 -6.04
N GLY A 103 0.08 -1.00 -5.76
CA GLY A 103 0.60 -0.08 -6.77
C GLY A 103 -0.49 0.32 -7.74
N PHE A 104 -0.10 0.94 -8.85
CA PHE A 104 -1.05 1.30 -9.90
C PHE A 104 -0.64 0.66 -11.22
N ASN A 105 -1.50 -0.19 -11.75
CA ASN A 105 -1.38 -0.80 -13.06
C ASN A 105 -2.75 -0.76 -13.69
N GLU A 106 -2.88 0.00 -14.78
CA GLU A 106 -4.17 0.21 -15.42
C GLU A 106 -4.84 -1.11 -15.84
N LYS A 107 -4.07 -2.06 -16.36
CA LYS A 107 -4.61 -3.37 -16.77
C LYS A 107 -5.23 -4.11 -15.60
N GLU A 108 -4.57 -4.10 -14.45
CA GLU A 108 -5.09 -4.75 -13.25
C GLU A 108 -6.34 -4.05 -12.73
N TYR A 109 -6.37 -2.72 -12.80
CA TYR A 109 -7.53 -1.94 -12.39
C TYR A 109 -8.72 -2.20 -13.32
N ILE A 110 -8.48 -2.26 -14.63
CA ILE A 110 -9.53 -2.61 -15.59
C ILE A 110 -10.10 -4.00 -15.27
N ALA A 111 -9.23 -4.97 -15.03
CA ALA A 111 -9.66 -6.33 -14.72
C ALA A 111 -10.47 -6.41 -13.41
N ALA A 112 -10.12 -5.57 -12.42
CA ALA A 112 -10.79 -5.60 -11.12
C ALA A 112 -12.13 -4.85 -11.10
N PHE A 113 -12.24 -3.74 -11.85
CA PHE A 113 -13.41 -2.85 -11.78
C PHE A 113 -14.28 -2.83 -13.03
N LYS A 114 -13.81 -3.39 -14.10
CA LYS A 114 -14.52 -3.48 -15.37
C LYS A 114 -14.78 -4.92 -15.77
#